data_0890de50de4370271c47d7270c3acb0f
#
_entry.id   0890de50de4370271c47d7270c3acb0f
#
_cell.length_a   1.000
_cell.length_b   1.000
_cell.length_c   1.000
_cell.angle_alpha   90.00
_cell.angle_beta   90.00
_cell.angle_gamma   90.00
#
_symmetry.space_group_name_H-M   'P 1'
#
loop_
_entity.id
_entity.type
_entity.pdbx_description
1 polymer ?
#
loop_
_entity_poly.entity_id
_entity_poly.type
_entity_poly.pdbx_seq_one_letter_code
_entity_poly.pdbx_strand_id
1 'polypeptide(L)'
;MSIHDITSPLPGTFYLTESPSSPPFVEVGSTIAAGDTIGLVEVMKMFNPVTSEVAGKVVEICVASEDPVDVGDVLIKVEEG
;
A
#
# COMPACT_ATOMS: atom_id res chain seq x y z
N MET A 1 -17.34 0.19 -12.60
CA MET A 1 -16.21 -0.24 -11.77
C MET A 1 -14.93 0.32 -12.36
N SER A 2 -14.07 0.87 -11.54
CA SER A 2 -12.80 1.42 -11.99
C SER A 2 -11.68 0.95 -11.08
N ILE A 3 -10.48 0.88 -11.65
CA ILE A 3 -9.29 0.50 -10.89
C ILE A 3 -8.55 1.78 -10.54
N HIS A 4 -8.29 1.94 -9.25
CA HIS A 4 -7.51 3.06 -8.72
C HIS A 4 -6.14 2.56 -8.30
N ASP A 5 -5.09 3.21 -8.79
CA ASP A 5 -3.72 2.87 -8.44
C ASP A 5 -3.31 3.68 -7.20
N ILE A 6 -2.87 2.98 -6.16
CA ILE A 6 -2.30 3.64 -5.00
C ILE A 6 -0.79 3.67 -5.22
N THR A 7 -0.25 4.88 -5.31
CA THR A 7 1.16 5.08 -5.63
C THR A 7 1.94 5.51 -4.41
N SER A 8 3.25 5.29 -4.45
CA SER A 8 4.12 5.72 -3.37
C SER A 8 4.29 7.24 -3.40
N PRO A 9 4.07 7.93 -2.28
CA PRO A 9 4.30 9.37 -2.22
C PRO A 9 5.76 9.75 -1.99
N LEU A 10 6.61 8.75 -1.65
CA LEU A 10 8.00 8.97 -1.30
C LEU A 10 8.87 7.86 -1.88
N PRO A 11 10.15 8.16 -2.20
CA PRO A 11 11.09 7.09 -2.51
C PRO A 11 11.56 6.44 -1.21
N GLY A 12 11.67 5.13 -1.18
CA GLY A 12 12.11 4.42 0.01
C GLY A 12 11.89 2.94 -0.11
N THR A 13 11.71 2.28 1.03
CA THR A 13 11.45 0.84 1.09
C THR A 13 10.02 0.61 1.53
N PHE A 14 9.29 -0.17 0.75
CA PHE A 14 7.89 -0.45 1.04
C PHE A 14 7.74 -1.64 1.97
N TYR A 15 6.85 -1.52 2.95
CA TYR A 15 6.51 -2.61 3.88
C TYR A 15 5.01 -2.83 3.88
N LEU A 16 4.61 -4.08 3.67
CA LEU A 16 3.20 -4.48 3.77
C LEU A 16 2.78 -4.75 5.21
N THR A 17 3.74 -4.90 6.11
CA THR A 17 3.47 -5.21 7.51
C THR A 17 4.07 -4.16 8.41
N GLU A 18 3.47 -3.99 9.59
CA GLU A 18 3.99 -3.07 10.60
C GLU A 18 5.29 -3.61 11.20
N SER A 19 5.39 -4.93 11.33
CA SER A 19 6.59 -5.59 11.83
C SER A 19 6.67 -6.98 11.22
N PRO A 20 7.85 -7.66 11.30
CA PRO A 20 7.99 -9.01 10.73
C PRO A 20 7.00 -10.04 11.26
N SER A 21 6.52 -9.83 12.50
CA SER A 21 5.58 -10.77 13.12
C SER A 21 4.12 -10.34 13.01
N SER A 22 3.85 -9.20 12.38
CA SER A 22 2.49 -8.70 12.23
C SER A 22 1.88 -9.19 10.92
N PRO A 23 0.54 -9.34 10.86
CA PRO A 23 -0.11 -9.66 9.60
C PRO A 23 0.02 -8.46 8.64
N PRO A 24 -0.10 -8.68 7.33
CA PRO A 24 -0.06 -7.58 6.38
C PRO A 24 -1.24 -6.63 6.58
N PHE A 25 -1.03 -5.35 6.27
CA PHE A 25 -2.09 -4.36 6.35
C PHE A 25 -3.26 -4.72 5.43
N VAL A 26 -2.96 -5.24 4.25
CA VAL A 26 -3.96 -5.66 3.27
C VAL A 26 -3.48 -6.90 2.53
N GLU A 27 -4.44 -7.62 1.95
CA GLU A 27 -4.16 -8.77 1.08
C GLU A 27 -5.05 -8.62 -0.15
N VAL A 28 -4.71 -9.35 -1.21
CA VAL A 28 -5.60 -9.41 -2.38
C VAL A 28 -6.95 -9.96 -1.91
N GLY A 29 -8.01 -9.22 -2.21
CA GLY A 29 -9.36 -9.55 -1.75
C GLY A 29 -9.81 -8.77 -0.54
N SER A 30 -8.91 -8.03 0.12
CA SER A 30 -9.29 -7.20 1.28
C SER A 30 -10.17 -6.05 0.84
N THR A 31 -11.17 -5.74 1.66
CA THR A 31 -12.00 -4.54 1.47
C THR A 31 -11.41 -3.44 2.33
N ILE A 32 -11.17 -2.28 1.73
CA ILE A 32 -10.59 -1.13 2.42
C ILE A 32 -11.49 0.08 2.31
N ALA A 33 -11.36 1.00 3.26
CA ALA A 33 -12.08 2.27 3.25
C ALA A 33 -11.09 3.40 2.95
N ALA A 34 -11.62 4.54 2.52
CA ALA A 34 -10.78 5.73 2.34
C ALA A 34 -10.15 6.11 3.68
N GLY A 35 -8.86 6.34 3.67
CA GLY A 35 -8.09 6.65 4.87
C GLY A 35 -7.43 5.45 5.53
N ASP A 36 -7.74 4.23 5.09
CA ASP A 36 -7.10 3.03 5.65
C ASP A 36 -5.63 2.98 5.25
N THR A 37 -4.77 2.59 6.19
CA THR A 37 -3.36 2.38 5.93
C THR A 37 -3.18 1.06 5.17
N ILE A 38 -2.48 1.12 4.04
CA ILE A 38 -2.26 -0.06 3.19
C ILE A 38 -0.82 -0.56 3.25
N GLY A 39 0.06 0.23 3.81
CA GLY A 39 1.46 -0.13 3.94
C GLY A 39 2.26 1.03 4.49
N LEU A 40 3.57 0.82 4.59
CA LEU A 40 4.50 1.84 5.08
C LEU A 40 5.63 2.01 4.06
N VAL A 41 6.12 3.24 3.95
CA VAL A 41 7.35 3.51 3.18
C VAL A 41 8.38 4.03 4.17
N GLU A 42 9.50 3.32 4.27
CA GLU A 42 10.60 3.72 5.14
C GLU A 42 11.57 4.62 4.38
N VAL A 43 11.84 5.79 4.95
CA VAL A 43 12.84 6.73 4.43
C VAL A 43 13.71 7.13 5.59
N MET A 44 15.01 6.83 5.52
CA MET A 44 15.98 7.22 6.56
C MET A 44 15.53 6.80 7.95
N LYS A 45 15.08 5.55 8.10
CA LYS A 45 14.61 4.95 9.36
C LYS A 45 13.32 5.55 9.89
N MET A 46 12.63 6.35 9.09
CA MET A 46 11.33 6.87 9.44
C MET A 46 10.27 6.18 8.62
N PHE A 47 9.26 5.64 9.27
CA PHE A 47 8.17 4.93 8.60
C PHE A 47 7.02 5.89 8.33
N ASN A 48 6.63 5.99 7.08
CA ASN A 48 5.55 6.87 6.64
C ASN A 48 4.37 6.02 6.17
N PRO A 49 3.20 6.13 6.81
CA PRO A 49 2.07 5.34 6.39
C PRO A 49 1.56 5.80 5.02
N VAL A 50 1.20 4.82 4.19
CA VAL A 50 0.55 5.07 2.91
C VAL A 50 -0.91 4.70 3.09
N THR A 51 -1.79 5.65 2.82
CA THR A 51 -3.22 5.44 3.00
C THR A 51 -3.93 5.42 1.65
N SER A 52 -5.07 4.72 1.61
CA SER A 52 -5.91 4.72 0.42
C SER A 52 -6.75 5.99 0.39
N GLU A 53 -6.88 6.58 -0.79
CA GLU A 53 -7.78 7.73 -0.99
C GLU A 53 -9.20 7.29 -1.31
N VAL A 54 -9.38 6.01 -1.60
CA VAL A 54 -10.67 5.47 -2.05
C VAL A 54 -11.04 4.23 -1.27
N ALA A 55 -12.34 3.95 -1.23
CA ALA A 55 -12.85 2.70 -0.69
C ALA A 55 -13.01 1.70 -1.82
N GLY A 56 -12.72 0.45 -1.56
CA GLY A 56 -12.85 -0.60 -2.57
C GLY A 56 -12.20 -1.89 -2.14
N LYS A 57 -11.95 -2.75 -3.13
CA LYS A 57 -11.36 -4.06 -2.90
C LYS A 57 -9.97 -4.12 -3.52
N VAL A 58 -9.01 -4.61 -2.76
CA VAL A 58 -7.64 -4.80 -3.26
C VAL A 58 -7.66 -5.94 -4.27
N VAL A 59 -7.29 -5.66 -5.51
CA VAL A 59 -7.29 -6.65 -6.59
C VAL A 59 -5.89 -7.09 -6.99
N GLU A 60 -4.89 -6.25 -6.70
CA GLU A 60 -3.51 -6.61 -7.00
C GLU A 60 -2.56 -5.87 -6.06
N ILE A 61 -1.53 -6.57 -5.61
CA ILE A 61 -0.41 -5.97 -4.88
C ILE A 61 0.79 -6.02 -5.81
N CYS A 62 1.25 -4.84 -6.24
CA CYS A 62 2.24 -4.72 -7.31
C CYS A 62 3.68 -4.83 -6.83
N VAL A 63 3.90 -4.67 -5.52
CA VAL A 63 5.25 -4.74 -4.93
C VAL A 63 5.21 -5.66 -3.71
N ALA A 64 6.35 -6.25 -3.41
CA ALA A 64 6.47 -7.09 -2.23
C ALA A 64 6.93 -6.26 -1.03
N SER A 65 6.75 -6.80 0.17
CA SER A 65 7.28 -6.17 1.37
C SER A 65 8.80 -6.12 1.28
N GLU A 66 9.39 -5.01 1.70
CA GLU A 66 10.83 -4.72 1.67
C GLU A 66 11.37 -4.42 0.27
N ASP A 67 10.51 -4.23 -0.72
CA ASP A 67 10.95 -3.80 -2.05
C ASP A 67 11.27 -2.30 -2.06
N PRO A 68 12.31 -1.90 -2.79
CA PRO A 68 12.56 -0.47 -2.99
C PRO A 68 11.50 0.10 -3.93
N VAL A 69 11.02 1.29 -3.60
CA VAL A 69 10.03 2.00 -4.42
C VAL A 69 10.45 3.43 -4.62
N ASP A 70 9.92 4.04 -5.68
CA ASP A 70 10.16 5.44 -5.99
C ASP A 70 8.83 6.19 -5.99
N VAL A 71 8.91 7.52 -5.99
CA VAL A 71 7.71 8.34 -6.08
C VAL A 71 6.94 7.98 -7.35
N GLY A 72 5.66 7.71 -7.19
CA GLY A 72 4.80 7.38 -8.31
C GLY A 72 4.72 5.89 -8.65
N ASP A 73 5.55 5.06 -8.02
CA ASP A 73 5.44 3.61 -8.24
C ASP A 73 4.09 3.10 -7.72
N VAL A 74 3.43 2.27 -8.51
CA VAL A 74 2.15 1.69 -8.11
C VAL A 74 2.40 0.60 -7.08
N LEU A 75 1.81 0.77 -5.91
CA LEU A 75 1.96 -0.18 -4.80
C LEU A 75 0.87 -1.24 -4.83
N ILE A 76 -0.38 -0.79 -4.90
CA ILE A 76 -1.54 -1.67 -4.97
C ILE A 76 -2.57 -1.10 -5.93
N LYS A 77 -3.41 -2.01 -6.46
CA LYS A 77 -4.56 -1.63 -7.28
C LYS A 77 -5.82 -1.95 -6.51
N VAL A 78 -6.75 -1.01 -6.48
CA VAL A 78 -8.02 -1.12 -5.75
C VAL A 78 -9.15 -0.97 -6.76
N GLU A 79 -10.08 -1.91 -6.71
CA GLU A 79 -11.30 -1.82 -7.52
C GLU A 79 -12.35 -1.04 -6.73
N GLU A 80 -12.75 0.11 -7.24
CA GLU A 80 -13.82 0.92 -6.66
C GLU A 80 -15.15 0.35 -7.13
N GLY A 81 -16.01 0.08 -6.18
CA GLY A 81 -17.30 -0.54 -6.46
C GLY A 81 -18.42 0.40 -6.79
#